data_0e539fe1dee17c81e286eb3a039ee150
#
_entry.id   0e539fe1dee17c81e286eb3a039ee150
#
_cell.length_a   1.000
_cell.length_b   1.000
_cell.length_c   1.000
_cell.angle_alpha   90.00
_cell.angle_beta   90.00
_cell.angle_gamma   90.00
#
_symmetry.space_group_name_H-M   'P 1'
#
loop_
_entity.id
_entity.type
_entity.pdbx_description
1 polymer ?
#
loop_
_entity_poly.entity_id
_entity_poly.type
_entity_poly.pdbx_seq_one_letter_code
_entity_poly.pdbx_strand_id
1 'polypeptide(L)' 'MAKKEVLVVVSKVKDYIKSKKMMTSGDLPQALSAELYAMLDKAIKRCKANKRSTVRPQDL' A
#
# COMPACT_ATOMS: atom_id res chain seq x y z
N MET A 1 1.07 20.69 0.78
CA MET A 1 0.81 19.41 0.16
C MET A 1 -0.34 18.70 0.84
N ALA A 2 -1.21 18.11 0.06
CA ALA A 2 -2.37 17.43 0.62
C ALA A 2 -1.96 16.23 1.47
N LYS A 3 -2.76 15.98 2.50
CA LYS A 3 -2.58 14.82 3.34
C LYS A 3 -2.82 13.55 2.53
N LYS A 4 -1.92 12.59 2.64
CA LYS A 4 -2.12 11.31 1.97
C LYS A 4 -3.20 10.51 2.69
N GLU A 5 -4.09 9.93 1.92
CA GLU A 5 -5.13 9.08 2.46
C GLU A 5 -4.59 7.68 2.77
N VAL A 6 -5.24 7.01 3.72
CA VAL A 6 -4.91 5.62 4.01
C VAL A 6 -5.42 4.76 2.87
N LEU A 7 -4.53 4.01 2.24
CA LEU A 7 -4.84 3.20 1.06
C LEU A 7 -5.35 1.81 1.39
N VAL A 8 -5.43 1.44 2.66
CA VAL A 8 -5.85 0.10 3.06
C VAL A 8 -7.18 0.14 3.78
N VAL A 9 -7.95 -0.95 3.65
CA VAL A 9 -9.16 -1.11 4.43
C VAL A 9 -8.75 -1.63 5.80
N VAL A 10 -8.86 -0.76 6.81
CA VAL A 10 -8.36 -1.04 8.15
C VAL A 10 -8.98 -2.30 8.75
N SER A 11 -10.28 -2.47 8.60
CA SER A 11 -10.97 -3.63 9.17
C SER A 11 -10.44 -4.94 8.58
N LYS A 12 -10.16 -4.97 7.28
CA LYS A 12 -9.62 -6.16 6.63
C LYS A 12 -8.21 -6.47 7.05
N VAL A 13 -7.38 -5.43 7.23
CA VAL A 13 -6.03 -5.60 7.74
C VAL A 13 -6.07 -6.19 9.14
N LYS A 14 -6.91 -5.64 10.01
CA LYS A 14 -7.07 -6.14 11.37
C LYS A 14 -7.56 -7.59 11.38
N ASP A 15 -8.53 -7.91 10.55
CA ASP A 15 -9.07 -9.26 10.46
C ASP A 15 -8.01 -10.28 10.05
N TYR A 16 -7.20 -9.93 9.06
CA TYR A 16 -6.12 -10.81 8.62
C TYR A 16 -5.11 -11.06 9.74
N ILE A 17 -4.67 -9.99 10.40
CA ILE A 17 -3.70 -10.09 11.48
C ILE A 17 -4.27 -10.91 12.63
N LYS A 18 -5.54 -10.70 12.95
CA LYS A 18 -6.22 -11.45 13.99
C LYS A 18 -6.30 -12.93 13.64
N SER A 19 -6.48 -13.26 12.37
CA SER A 19 -6.49 -14.66 11.92
C SER A 19 -5.16 -15.35 12.16
N LYS A 20 -4.09 -14.60 12.29
CA LYS A 20 -2.76 -15.11 12.64
C LYS A 20 -2.48 -15.02 14.14
N LYS A 21 -3.51 -14.77 14.94
CA LYS A 21 -3.45 -14.69 16.40
C LYS A 21 -2.54 -13.55 16.90
N MET A 22 -2.53 -12.45 16.17
CA MET A 22 -1.78 -11.25 16.55
C MET A 22 -2.70 -10.06 16.67
N MET A 23 -2.20 -8.98 17.22
CA MET A 23 -2.95 -7.74 17.35
C MET A 23 -2.36 -6.66 16.45
N THR A 24 -3.20 -5.69 16.12
CA THR A 24 -2.81 -4.58 15.25
C THR A 24 -2.64 -3.32 16.10
N SER A 25 -1.46 -2.67 16.00
CA SER A 25 -1.28 -1.37 16.66
C SER A 25 -2.12 -0.30 15.96
N GLY A 26 -2.44 0.77 16.69
CA GLY A 26 -3.32 1.82 16.15
C GLY A 26 -2.73 2.57 14.97
N ASP A 27 -1.40 2.62 14.86
CA ASP A 27 -0.70 3.34 13.80
C ASP A 27 -0.27 2.45 12.62
N LEU A 28 -0.53 1.14 12.71
CA LEU A 28 -0.12 0.21 11.65
C LEU A 28 -0.76 0.52 10.30
N PRO A 29 -2.07 0.83 10.22
CA PRO A 29 -2.66 1.13 8.91
C PRO A 29 -2.01 2.31 8.22
N GLN A 30 -1.62 3.34 8.96
CA GLN A 30 -0.93 4.50 8.39
C GLN A 30 0.46 4.13 7.89
N ALA A 31 1.18 3.31 8.65
CA ALA A 31 2.49 2.83 8.24
C ALA A 31 2.41 1.98 6.98
N LEU A 32 1.42 1.09 6.90
CA LEU A 32 1.19 0.28 5.70
C LEU A 32 0.85 1.15 4.50
N SER A 33 0.02 2.16 4.71
CA SER A 33 -0.34 3.08 3.64
C SER A 33 0.89 3.80 3.09
N ALA A 34 1.79 4.24 3.97
CA ALA A 34 3.04 4.88 3.55
C ALA A 34 3.89 3.93 2.72
N GLU A 35 3.98 2.67 3.12
CA GLU A 35 4.71 1.66 2.35
C GLU A 35 4.08 1.44 0.98
N LEU A 36 2.74 1.40 0.92
CA LEU A 36 2.03 1.26 -0.35
C LEU A 36 2.30 2.43 -1.28
N TYR A 37 2.30 3.66 -0.76
CA TYR A 37 2.64 4.82 -1.58
C TYR A 37 4.02 4.68 -2.18
N ALA A 38 5.00 4.26 -1.39
CA ALA A 38 6.37 4.07 -1.87
C ALA A 38 6.43 2.99 -2.95
N MET A 39 5.73 1.87 -2.74
CA MET A 39 5.69 0.78 -3.72
C MET A 39 5.03 1.22 -5.02
N LEU A 40 3.92 1.95 -4.91
CA LEU A 40 3.21 2.44 -6.08
C LEU A 40 4.03 3.45 -6.86
N ASP A 41 4.75 4.33 -6.17
CA ASP A 41 5.63 5.30 -6.84
C ASP A 41 6.70 4.59 -7.63
N LYS A 42 7.29 3.55 -7.09
CA LYS A 42 8.28 2.73 -7.82
C LYS A 42 7.65 2.04 -9.02
N ALA A 43 6.46 1.49 -8.83
CA ALA A 43 5.76 0.81 -9.92
C ALA A 43 5.42 1.78 -11.05
N ILE A 44 4.97 2.97 -10.70
CA ILE A 44 4.66 4.02 -11.67
C ILE A 44 5.91 4.40 -12.45
N LYS A 45 7.03 4.56 -11.75
CA LYS A 45 8.30 4.91 -12.39
C LYS A 45 8.73 3.84 -13.40
N ARG A 46 8.60 2.56 -13.03
CA ARG A 46 8.93 1.46 -13.93
C ARG A 46 7.98 1.41 -15.12
N CYS A 47 6.71 1.66 -14.87
CA CYS A 47 5.71 1.70 -15.93
C CYS A 47 6.05 2.77 -16.96
N LYS A 48 6.38 3.97 -16.49
CA LYS A 48 6.77 5.08 -17.37
C LYS A 48 8.04 4.75 -18.15
N ALA A 49 9.01 4.12 -17.50
CA ALA A 49 10.27 3.75 -18.15
C ALA A 49 10.03 2.78 -19.31
N ASN A 50 8.99 1.96 -19.22
CA ASN A 50 8.59 1.02 -20.26
C ASN A 50 7.55 1.61 -21.21
N LYS A 51 7.31 2.91 -21.13
CA LYS A 51 6.38 3.64 -22.00
C LYS A 51 4.96 3.08 -21.95
N ARG A 52 4.54 2.60 -20.79
CA ARG A 52 3.17 2.13 -20.58
C ARG A 52 2.40 3.12 -19.71
N SER A 53 1.09 3.11 -19.82
CA SER A 53 0.23 3.97 -19.02
C SER A 53 -0.53 3.21 -17.93
N THR A 54 -0.45 1.88 -17.94
CA THR A 54 -1.16 1.03 -16.97
C THR A 54 -0.16 0.32 -16.08
N VAL A 55 -0.24 0.57 -14.77
CA VAL A 55 0.62 -0.11 -13.80
C VAL A 55 0.11 -1.55 -13.63
N ARG A 56 1.03 -2.50 -13.70
CA ARG A 56 0.71 -3.92 -13.63
C ARG A 56 1.46 -4.59 -12.48
N PRO A 57 1.02 -5.78 -12.05
CA PRO A 57 1.69 -6.47 -10.94
C PRO A 57 3.19 -6.68 -11.16
N GLN A 58 3.63 -6.87 -12.39
CA GLN A 58 5.06 -7.05 -12.66
C GLN A 58 5.88 -5.78 -12.49
N ASP A 59 5.22 -4.63 -12.35
CA ASP A 59 5.91 -3.36 -12.10
C ASP A 59 6.30 -3.20 -10.62
N LEU A 60 5.74 -4.01 -9.74
CA LEU A 60 6.04 -3.98 -8.31
C LEU A 60 7.44 -4.48 -7.99
#